data_63ba59ef067e853493ecb1fda5aea6b1
#
_entry.id   63ba59ef067e853493ecb1fda5aea6b1
#
_cell.length_a   1.000
_cell.length_b   1.000
_cell.length_c   1.000
_cell.angle_alpha   90.00
_cell.angle_beta   90.00
_cell.angle_gamma   90.00
#
_symmetry.space_group_name_H-M   'P 1'
#
loop_
_entity.id
_entity.type
_entity.pdbx_description
1 polymer ?
#
loop_
_entity_poly.entity_id
_entity_poly.type
_entity_poly.pdbx_seq_one_letter_code
_entity_poly.pdbx_strand_id
1 'polypeptide(L)'
;MKKNLLSIIILALLVINLAMTGFMMLSVMTTNSQTAKLISDIAAALELEANGGNSGGFSGSASGVVAVTDVATFGFTGDDKLTINLKAGADGKTHYMLVEVVFSMNTASPDYATMGTEEKLATMKELVKSKVTTTLSSYSLEELQAGADETAREQILEEVQELFGSNFIYDVSFSSVLYQ
;
A
#
# COMPACT_ATOMS: atom_id res chain seq x y z
N MET A 1 60.63 -38.27 4.43
CA MET A 1 60.07 -36.91 4.29
C MET A 1 59.08 -36.76 3.13
N LYS A 2 59.32 -37.34 1.92
CA LYS A 2 58.40 -37.14 0.75
C LYS A 2 56.98 -37.71 0.94
N LYS A 3 56.77 -38.78 1.71
CA LYS A 3 55.42 -39.38 1.95
C LYS A 3 54.53 -38.50 2.84
N ASN A 4 55.10 -37.75 3.78
CA ASN A 4 54.33 -36.87 4.67
C ASN A 4 53.93 -35.56 3.96
N LEU A 5 54.72 -35.07 3.01
CA LEU A 5 54.43 -33.90 2.21
C LEU A 5 53.21 -34.12 1.31
N LEU A 6 53.10 -35.29 0.68
CA LEU A 6 51.96 -35.66 -0.15
C LEU A 6 50.68 -35.74 0.67
N SER A 7 50.72 -36.28 1.89
CA SER A 7 49.57 -36.36 2.81
C SER A 7 49.09 -34.97 3.23
N ILE A 8 50.00 -34.03 3.47
CA ILE A 8 49.67 -32.63 3.84
C ILE A 8 48.99 -31.92 2.67
N ILE A 9 49.47 -32.14 1.44
CA ILE A 9 48.87 -31.54 0.22
C ILE A 9 47.43 -32.08 0.01
N ILE A 10 47.25 -33.38 0.16
CA ILE A 10 45.91 -33.99 0.05
C ILE A 10 44.95 -33.44 1.14
N LEU A 11 45.44 -33.32 2.37
CA LEU A 11 44.64 -32.76 3.45
C LEU A 11 44.25 -31.30 3.19
N ALA A 12 45.19 -30.49 2.70
CA ALA A 12 44.92 -29.09 2.34
C ALA A 12 43.87 -28.96 1.22
N LEU A 13 43.98 -29.78 0.17
CA LEU A 13 43.02 -29.83 -0.93
C LEU A 13 41.63 -30.28 -0.45
N LEU A 14 41.56 -31.21 0.49
CA LEU A 14 40.31 -31.70 1.05
C LEU A 14 39.59 -30.60 1.87
N VAL A 15 40.35 -29.83 2.64
CA VAL A 15 39.79 -28.69 3.43
C VAL A 15 39.29 -27.59 2.50
N ILE A 16 40.05 -27.27 1.44
CA ILE A 16 39.61 -26.26 0.45
C ILE A 16 38.33 -26.73 -0.27
N ASN A 17 38.25 -28.00 -0.66
CA ASN A 17 37.08 -28.55 -1.32
C ASN A 17 35.86 -28.50 -0.40
N LEU A 18 35.99 -28.85 0.88
CA LEU A 18 34.95 -28.79 1.87
C LEU A 18 34.44 -27.34 2.10
N ALA A 19 35.39 -26.39 2.15
CA ALA A 19 35.04 -24.97 2.29
C ALA A 19 34.29 -24.44 1.06
N MET A 20 34.72 -24.79 -0.15
CA MET A 20 34.03 -24.41 -1.40
C MET A 20 32.60 -25.02 -1.48
N THR A 21 32.44 -26.28 -1.08
CA THR A 21 31.16 -26.95 -1.07
C THR A 21 30.20 -26.29 -0.07
N GLY A 22 30.67 -25.91 1.11
CA GLY A 22 29.90 -25.18 2.10
C GLY A 22 29.48 -23.79 1.58
N PHE A 23 30.37 -23.08 0.92
CA PHE A 23 30.07 -21.78 0.32
C PHE A 23 29.02 -21.88 -0.81
N MET A 24 29.14 -22.89 -1.68
CA MET A 24 28.13 -23.16 -2.72
C MET A 24 26.74 -23.47 -2.13
N MET A 25 26.69 -24.24 -1.05
CA MET A 25 25.42 -24.59 -0.40
C MET A 25 24.71 -23.35 0.16
N LEU A 26 25.44 -22.43 0.80
CA LEU A 26 24.89 -21.15 1.26
C LEU A 26 24.43 -20.27 0.10
N SER A 27 25.17 -20.20 -0.98
CA SER A 27 24.82 -19.43 -2.18
C SER A 27 23.55 -19.97 -2.84
N VAL A 28 23.39 -21.28 -2.94
CA VAL A 28 22.19 -21.93 -3.49
C VAL A 28 20.97 -21.67 -2.61
N MET A 29 21.11 -21.70 -1.28
CA MET A 29 20.01 -21.39 -0.36
C MET A 29 19.52 -19.95 -0.53
N THR A 30 20.43 -19.00 -0.67
CA THR A 30 20.09 -17.58 -0.88
C THR A 30 19.42 -17.37 -2.23
N THR A 31 19.92 -17.99 -3.29
CA THR A 31 19.33 -17.91 -4.65
C THR A 31 17.94 -18.54 -4.70
N ASN A 32 17.75 -19.67 -4.02
CA ASN A 32 16.45 -20.36 -3.98
C ASN A 32 15.38 -19.53 -3.26
N SER A 33 15.75 -18.82 -2.20
CA SER A 33 14.88 -17.88 -1.49
C SER A 33 14.47 -16.69 -2.36
N GLN A 34 15.38 -16.14 -3.15
CA GLN A 34 15.10 -15.05 -4.10
C GLN A 34 14.22 -15.51 -5.26
N THR A 35 14.44 -16.71 -5.77
CA THR A 35 13.62 -17.31 -6.85
C THR A 35 12.20 -17.59 -6.37
N ALA A 36 12.02 -18.08 -5.14
CA ALA A 36 10.69 -18.28 -4.56
C ALA A 36 9.91 -16.97 -4.41
N LYS A 37 10.60 -15.89 -4.01
CA LYS A 37 10.00 -14.56 -3.96
C LYS A 37 9.57 -14.05 -5.34
N LEU A 38 10.44 -14.17 -6.34
CA LEU A 38 10.14 -13.78 -7.73
C LEU A 38 8.95 -14.58 -8.30
N ILE A 39 8.86 -15.87 -8.03
CA ILE A 39 7.74 -16.70 -8.46
C ILE A 39 6.43 -16.26 -7.77
N SER A 40 6.49 -15.92 -6.49
CA SER A 40 5.34 -15.38 -5.75
C SER A 40 4.88 -14.04 -6.32
N ASP A 41 5.82 -13.13 -6.62
CA ASP A 41 5.52 -11.81 -7.18
C ASP A 41 4.95 -11.90 -8.61
N ILE A 42 5.46 -12.84 -9.43
CA ILE A 42 4.93 -13.11 -10.78
C ILE A 42 3.55 -13.78 -10.70
N ALA A 43 3.34 -14.69 -9.77
CA ALA A 43 2.03 -15.34 -9.58
C ALA A 43 0.98 -14.32 -9.14
N ALA A 44 1.31 -13.42 -8.24
CA ALA A 44 0.45 -12.32 -7.81
C ALA A 44 0.13 -11.35 -8.98
N ALA A 45 1.10 -11.04 -9.82
CA ALA A 45 0.90 -10.21 -11.00
C ALA A 45 0.01 -10.88 -12.06
N LEU A 46 0.18 -12.18 -12.29
CA LEU A 46 -0.64 -12.96 -13.22
C LEU A 46 -2.08 -13.18 -12.72
N GLU A 47 -2.26 -13.34 -11.41
CA GLU A 47 -3.59 -13.48 -10.81
C GLU A 47 -4.38 -12.16 -10.89
N LEU A 48 -3.70 -11.02 -10.83
CA LEU A 48 -4.28 -9.70 -11.06
C LEU A 48 -4.72 -9.52 -12.53
N GLU A 49 -3.97 -10.06 -13.50
CA GLU A 49 -4.28 -9.98 -14.94
C GLU A 49 -5.40 -10.95 -15.34
N ALA A 50 -5.50 -12.10 -14.70
CA ALA A 50 -6.56 -13.09 -14.94
C ALA A 50 -7.93 -12.67 -14.38
N ASN A 51 -7.99 -11.78 -13.42
CA ASN A 51 -9.22 -11.28 -12.79
C ASN A 51 -9.77 -9.96 -13.40
N GLY A 52 -9.42 -9.64 -14.63
CA GLY A 52 -10.05 -8.57 -15.42
C GLY A 52 -9.54 -7.19 -15.04
N GLY A 53 -8.43 -6.81 -15.65
CA GLY A 53 -7.79 -5.53 -15.44
C GLY A 53 -8.70 -4.33 -15.68
N ASN A 54 -8.87 -3.54 -14.66
CA ASN A 54 -9.04 -2.11 -14.81
C ASN A 54 -7.76 -1.46 -14.26
N SER A 55 -6.94 -0.97 -15.19
CA SER A 55 -5.66 -0.35 -14.89
C SER A 55 -5.87 1.01 -14.24
N GLY A 56 -5.88 1.04 -12.92
CA GLY A 56 -5.57 2.20 -12.13
C GLY A 56 -4.32 1.86 -11.32
N GLY A 57 -3.19 2.51 -11.64
CA GLY A 57 -1.88 2.18 -11.13
C GLY A 57 -1.84 2.02 -9.60
N PHE A 58 -1.55 0.83 -9.16
CA PHE A 58 -1.27 0.53 -7.77
C PHE A 58 0.24 0.63 -7.55
N SER A 59 0.71 1.82 -7.22
CA SER A 59 2.06 2.06 -6.74
C SER A 59 1.97 2.41 -5.26
N GLY A 60 2.25 1.48 -4.41
CA GLY A 60 2.39 1.76 -2.99
C GLY A 60 2.31 0.53 -2.11
N SER A 61 3.43 0.18 -1.51
CA SER A 61 3.65 -0.72 -0.35
C SER A 61 3.04 -2.12 -0.41
N ALA A 62 3.91 -3.10 -0.26
CA ALA A 62 3.64 -4.52 -0.09
C ALA A 62 2.61 -4.82 1.01
N SER A 63 1.33 -4.64 0.68
CA SER A 63 0.22 -5.25 1.40
C SER A 63 -0.41 -6.25 0.44
N GLY A 64 -0.48 -7.51 0.83
CA GLY A 64 -1.06 -8.57 0.03
C GLY A 64 -2.44 -8.16 -0.49
N VAL A 65 -2.76 -8.58 -1.71
CA VAL A 65 -4.06 -8.35 -2.35
C VAL A 65 -5.17 -8.76 -1.38
N VAL A 66 -5.99 -7.81 -0.96
CA VAL A 66 -7.13 -8.08 -0.08
C VAL A 66 -8.19 -8.81 -0.91
N ALA A 67 -8.62 -9.99 -0.47
CA ALA A 67 -9.67 -10.71 -1.16
C ALA A 67 -10.97 -9.89 -1.11
N VAL A 68 -11.73 -9.87 -2.20
CA VAL A 68 -12.99 -9.10 -2.30
C VAL A 68 -13.99 -9.45 -1.19
N THR A 69 -13.92 -10.69 -0.67
CA THR A 69 -14.71 -11.17 0.48
C THR A 69 -14.33 -10.49 1.80
N ASP A 70 -13.13 -9.94 1.88
CA ASP A 70 -12.54 -9.37 3.10
C ASP A 70 -12.51 -7.83 3.03
N VAL A 71 -13.32 -7.24 2.17
CA VAL A 71 -13.44 -5.80 2.01
C VAL A 71 -14.69 -5.29 2.71
N ALA A 72 -14.52 -4.34 3.62
CA ALA A 72 -15.59 -3.48 4.14
C ALA A 72 -15.32 -2.03 3.73
N THR A 73 -16.34 -1.22 3.69
CA THR A 73 -16.23 0.19 3.32
C THR A 73 -16.81 1.09 4.42
N PHE A 74 -16.16 2.25 4.56
CA PHE A 74 -16.60 3.36 5.41
C PHE A 74 -16.42 4.65 4.64
N GLY A 75 -17.25 5.66 4.84
CA GLY A 75 -17.03 6.89 4.09
C GLY A 75 -18.09 7.97 4.29
N PHE A 76 -17.98 9.00 3.46
CA PHE A 76 -18.84 10.18 3.39
C PHE A 76 -19.57 10.14 2.04
N THR A 77 -20.75 9.55 2.02
CA THR A 77 -21.54 9.32 0.80
C THR A 77 -22.98 9.80 0.97
N GLY A 78 -23.70 10.00 -0.12
CA GLY A 78 -25.09 10.41 -0.10
C GLY A 78 -25.31 11.77 0.58
N ASP A 79 -26.03 11.78 1.71
CA ASP A 79 -26.31 13.01 2.46
C ASP A 79 -25.09 13.50 3.27
N ASP A 80 -24.12 12.64 3.53
CA ASP A 80 -22.88 12.93 4.27
C ASP A 80 -21.74 13.40 3.37
N LYS A 81 -21.95 13.58 2.06
CA LYS A 81 -20.92 14.07 1.13
C LYS A 81 -20.30 15.38 1.59
N LEU A 82 -19.03 15.56 1.28
CA LEU A 82 -18.26 16.68 1.76
C LEU A 82 -18.29 17.84 0.76
N THR A 83 -18.53 19.05 1.26
CA THR A 83 -18.34 20.30 0.52
C THR A 83 -17.07 20.97 1.04
N ILE A 84 -16.07 21.11 0.20
CA ILE A 84 -14.74 21.56 0.56
C ILE A 84 -14.40 22.83 -0.21
N ASN A 85 -13.93 23.86 0.50
CA ASN A 85 -13.39 25.05 -0.11
C ASN A 85 -11.96 24.75 -0.54
N LEU A 86 -11.71 24.84 -1.84
CA LEU A 86 -10.37 24.65 -2.38
C LEU A 86 -9.52 25.91 -2.20
N LYS A 87 -8.21 25.73 -2.24
CA LYS A 87 -7.24 26.84 -2.29
C LYS A 87 -7.51 27.68 -3.55
N ALA A 88 -7.37 29.00 -3.43
CA ALA A 88 -7.51 29.88 -4.58
C ALA A 88 -6.48 29.52 -5.66
N GLY A 89 -6.98 29.37 -6.87
CA GLY A 89 -6.17 29.09 -8.05
C GLY A 89 -5.49 30.31 -8.65
N ALA A 90 -4.94 30.15 -9.84
CA ALA A 90 -4.27 31.22 -10.56
C ALA A 90 -5.23 32.37 -10.96
N ASP A 91 -6.53 32.10 -11.04
CA ASP A 91 -7.60 33.08 -11.31
C ASP A 91 -7.95 33.94 -10.09
N GLY A 92 -7.40 33.63 -8.91
CA GLY A 92 -7.64 34.32 -7.62
C GLY A 92 -9.05 34.08 -7.06
N LYS A 93 -9.81 33.13 -7.60
CA LYS A 93 -11.15 32.79 -7.12
C LYS A 93 -11.13 31.58 -6.17
N THR A 94 -12.08 31.54 -5.28
CA THR A 94 -12.32 30.37 -4.43
C THR A 94 -13.27 29.43 -5.15
N HIS A 95 -12.85 28.19 -5.29
CA HIS A 95 -13.66 27.11 -5.85
C HIS A 95 -14.11 26.15 -4.76
N TYR A 96 -15.20 25.44 -5.05
CA TYR A 96 -15.78 24.43 -4.14
C TYR A 96 -15.73 23.07 -4.80
N MET A 97 -15.36 22.07 -4.02
CA MET A 97 -15.42 20.67 -4.39
C MET A 97 -16.50 19.98 -3.57
N LEU A 98 -17.46 19.36 -4.27
CA LEU A 98 -18.40 18.44 -3.65
C LEU A 98 -17.91 17.03 -3.94
N VAL A 99 -17.60 16.25 -2.91
CA VAL A 99 -16.96 14.93 -3.08
C VAL A 99 -17.56 13.90 -2.14
N GLU A 100 -17.73 12.69 -2.65
CA GLU A 100 -17.99 11.49 -1.87
C GLU A 100 -16.67 10.74 -1.70
N VAL A 101 -16.29 10.44 -0.46
CA VAL A 101 -15.04 9.77 -0.10
C VAL A 101 -15.36 8.42 0.52
N VAL A 102 -14.78 7.37 -0.03
CA VAL A 102 -14.94 5.99 0.43
C VAL A 102 -13.58 5.42 0.82
N PHE A 103 -13.50 4.86 2.00
CA PHE A 103 -12.34 4.15 2.52
C PHE A 103 -12.60 2.65 2.44
N SER A 104 -11.65 1.91 1.88
CA SER A 104 -11.69 0.45 1.83
C SER A 104 -10.88 -0.12 3.00
N MET A 105 -11.49 -1.05 3.73
CA MET A 105 -10.93 -1.67 4.93
C MET A 105 -10.76 -3.16 4.74
N ASN A 106 -9.64 -3.70 5.21
CA ASN A 106 -9.36 -5.13 5.23
C ASN A 106 -9.93 -5.78 6.49
N THR A 107 -11.02 -6.54 6.35
CA THR A 107 -11.68 -7.22 7.48
C THR A 107 -10.87 -8.39 8.03
N ALA A 108 -9.92 -8.93 7.25
CA ALA A 108 -9.00 -9.97 7.71
C ALA A 108 -7.83 -9.41 8.55
N SER A 109 -7.67 -8.09 8.60
CA SER A 109 -6.67 -7.46 9.47
C SER A 109 -7.01 -7.67 10.95
N PRO A 110 -6.03 -8.05 11.81
CA PRO A 110 -6.25 -8.16 13.25
C PRO A 110 -6.80 -6.87 13.89
N ASP A 111 -6.39 -5.70 13.36
CA ASP A 111 -6.79 -4.40 13.88
C ASP A 111 -8.23 -4.04 13.51
N TYR A 112 -8.77 -4.62 12.43
CA TYR A 112 -10.16 -4.38 12.03
C TYR A 112 -11.15 -4.79 13.12
N ALA A 113 -10.91 -5.90 13.80
CA ALA A 113 -11.79 -6.40 14.87
C ALA A 113 -11.96 -5.39 16.03
N THR A 114 -10.97 -4.52 16.24
CA THR A 114 -10.97 -3.54 17.34
C THR A 114 -11.26 -2.11 16.87
N MET A 115 -10.82 -1.74 15.66
CA MET A 115 -10.88 -0.37 15.15
C MET A 115 -11.87 -0.19 14.01
N GLY A 116 -12.21 -1.25 13.27
CA GLY A 116 -13.17 -1.24 12.16
C GLY A 116 -14.62 -1.43 12.57
N THR A 117 -14.93 -1.46 13.87
CA THR A 117 -16.31 -1.57 14.37
C THR A 117 -17.10 -0.29 14.08
N GLU A 118 -18.40 -0.43 13.81
CA GLU A 118 -19.28 0.71 13.50
C GLU A 118 -19.24 1.80 14.59
N GLU A 119 -19.23 1.40 15.86
CA GLU A 119 -19.14 2.32 16.99
C GLU A 119 -17.83 3.11 16.99
N LYS A 120 -16.70 2.43 16.74
CA LYS A 120 -15.39 3.08 16.70
C LYS A 120 -15.27 4.01 15.50
N LEU A 121 -15.70 3.57 14.33
CA LEU A 121 -15.72 4.40 13.11
C LEU A 121 -16.61 5.63 13.28
N ALA A 122 -17.79 5.49 13.91
CA ALA A 122 -18.66 6.63 14.21
C ALA A 122 -17.97 7.65 15.15
N THR A 123 -17.25 7.18 16.16
CA THR A 123 -16.47 8.05 17.05
C THR A 123 -15.35 8.79 16.34
N MET A 124 -14.70 8.14 15.37
CA MET A 124 -13.57 8.71 14.63
C MET A 124 -14.01 9.55 13.42
N LYS A 125 -15.28 9.47 13.01
CA LYS A 125 -15.81 10.05 11.77
C LYS A 125 -15.46 11.53 11.58
N GLU A 126 -15.65 12.35 12.61
CA GLU A 126 -15.38 13.79 12.52
C GLU A 126 -13.87 14.10 12.42
N LEU A 127 -13.01 13.27 13.02
CA LEU A 127 -11.55 13.40 12.89
C LEU A 127 -11.11 13.04 11.47
N VAL A 128 -11.63 11.94 10.91
CA VAL A 128 -11.37 11.54 9.52
C VAL A 128 -11.85 12.64 8.56
N LYS A 129 -13.06 13.16 8.77
CA LYS A 129 -13.61 14.28 7.99
C LYS A 129 -12.68 15.52 8.02
N SER A 130 -12.18 15.85 9.20
CA SER A 130 -11.25 16.98 9.37
C SER A 130 -9.97 16.77 8.56
N LYS A 131 -9.38 15.56 8.60
CA LYS A 131 -8.19 15.21 7.82
C LYS A 131 -8.45 15.35 6.32
N VAL A 132 -9.50 14.71 5.81
CA VAL A 132 -9.92 14.81 4.40
C VAL A 132 -10.10 16.27 3.96
N THR A 133 -10.81 17.05 4.77
CA THR A 133 -11.08 18.47 4.45
C THR A 133 -9.81 19.29 4.42
N THR A 134 -8.91 19.10 5.39
CA THR A 134 -7.65 19.83 5.47
C THR A 134 -6.75 19.52 4.27
N THR A 135 -6.61 18.23 3.93
CA THR A 135 -5.79 17.81 2.80
C THR A 135 -6.34 18.35 1.49
N LEU A 136 -7.63 18.16 1.20
CA LEU A 136 -8.23 18.62 -0.07
C LEU A 136 -8.27 20.15 -0.18
N SER A 137 -8.45 20.88 0.93
CA SER A 137 -8.43 22.35 0.91
C SER A 137 -7.04 22.95 0.65
N SER A 138 -5.97 22.15 0.70
CA SER A 138 -4.62 22.59 0.35
C SER A 138 -4.36 22.63 -1.16
N TYR A 139 -5.24 22.03 -1.96
CA TYR A 139 -5.16 21.97 -3.42
C TYR A 139 -6.05 23.02 -4.09
N SER A 140 -5.61 23.55 -5.22
CA SER A 140 -6.45 24.35 -6.11
C SER A 140 -7.24 23.47 -7.08
N LEU A 141 -8.25 24.04 -7.74
CA LEU A 141 -9.04 23.36 -8.76
C LEU A 141 -8.16 22.86 -9.90
N GLU A 142 -7.23 23.71 -10.36
CA GLU A 142 -6.35 23.40 -11.48
C GLU A 142 -5.39 22.24 -11.14
N GLU A 143 -4.88 22.20 -9.91
CA GLU A 143 -4.01 21.12 -9.43
C GLU A 143 -4.76 19.79 -9.42
N LEU A 144 -5.97 19.74 -8.87
CA LEU A 144 -6.79 18.53 -8.86
C LEU A 144 -7.19 18.07 -10.27
N GLN A 145 -7.55 18.99 -11.17
CA GLN A 145 -7.86 18.65 -12.57
C GLN A 145 -6.63 18.23 -13.37
N ALA A 146 -5.42 18.63 -12.95
CA ALA A 146 -4.16 18.21 -13.57
C ALA A 146 -3.67 16.82 -13.10
N GLY A 147 -4.42 16.14 -12.21
CA GLY A 147 -4.10 14.79 -11.74
C GLY A 147 -3.54 14.73 -10.32
N ALA A 148 -3.58 15.83 -9.54
CA ALA A 148 -3.17 15.80 -8.14
C ALA A 148 -4.17 15.08 -7.22
N ASP A 149 -5.31 14.62 -7.74
CA ASP A 149 -6.31 13.85 -7.01
C ASP A 149 -5.77 12.50 -6.52
N GLU A 150 -4.86 11.88 -7.26
CA GLU A 150 -4.16 10.65 -6.83
C GLU A 150 -3.25 10.93 -5.63
N THR A 151 -2.42 11.96 -5.71
CA THR A 151 -1.55 12.38 -4.60
C THR A 151 -2.37 12.78 -3.37
N ALA A 152 -3.49 13.47 -3.57
CA ALA A 152 -4.39 13.84 -2.47
C ALA A 152 -5.00 12.60 -1.78
N ARG A 153 -5.38 11.56 -2.55
CA ARG A 153 -5.87 10.29 -1.99
C ARG A 153 -4.80 9.57 -1.18
N GLU A 154 -3.57 9.51 -1.68
CA GLU A 154 -2.44 8.93 -0.96
C GLU A 154 -2.16 9.65 0.36
N GLN A 155 -2.15 10.98 0.36
CA GLN A 155 -1.96 11.76 1.57
C GLN A 155 -3.10 11.56 2.59
N ILE A 156 -4.35 11.52 2.12
CA ILE A 156 -5.49 11.24 2.99
C ILE A 156 -5.36 9.83 3.60
N LEU A 157 -4.97 8.84 2.80
CA LEU A 157 -4.76 7.47 3.29
C LEU A 157 -3.70 7.44 4.39
N GLU A 158 -2.55 8.06 4.18
CA GLU A 158 -1.46 8.14 5.15
C GLU A 158 -1.91 8.82 6.46
N GLU A 159 -2.57 9.98 6.37
CA GLU A 159 -3.07 10.70 7.53
C GLU A 159 -4.14 9.94 8.32
N VAL A 160 -4.98 9.17 7.61
CA VAL A 160 -6.02 8.35 8.25
C VAL A 160 -5.40 7.09 8.88
N GLN A 161 -4.43 6.46 8.22
CA GLN A 161 -3.67 5.34 8.81
C GLN A 161 -2.92 5.78 10.08
N GLU A 162 -2.31 6.95 10.06
CA GLU A 162 -1.65 7.53 11.26
C GLU A 162 -2.67 7.79 12.38
N LEU A 163 -3.85 8.31 12.05
CA LEU A 163 -4.93 8.58 13.01
C LEU A 163 -5.42 7.30 13.73
N PHE A 164 -5.50 6.18 12.99
CA PHE A 164 -5.89 4.89 13.54
C PHE A 164 -4.68 4.11 14.13
N GLY A 165 -3.44 4.50 13.80
CA GLY A 165 -2.23 3.76 14.17
C GLY A 165 -2.16 2.37 13.53
N SER A 166 -2.80 2.18 12.38
CA SER A 166 -2.94 0.89 11.70
C SER A 166 -3.20 1.08 10.20
N ASN A 167 -2.86 0.08 9.42
CA ASN A 167 -3.05 0.02 7.98
C ASN A 167 -4.25 -0.85 7.54
N PHE A 168 -5.19 -1.15 8.43
CA PHE A 168 -6.40 -1.90 8.05
C PHE A 168 -7.27 -1.15 7.03
N ILE A 169 -7.22 0.19 7.00
CA ILE A 169 -7.69 1.01 5.89
C ILE A 169 -6.57 1.04 4.86
N TYR A 170 -6.82 0.51 3.66
CA TYR A 170 -5.77 0.31 2.66
C TYR A 170 -5.97 1.09 1.37
N ASP A 171 -7.16 1.68 1.17
CA ASP A 171 -7.46 2.49 -0.03
C ASP A 171 -8.45 3.61 0.28
N VAL A 172 -8.31 4.71 -0.49
CA VAL A 172 -9.22 5.86 -0.48
C VAL A 172 -9.66 6.14 -1.91
N SER A 173 -10.96 6.15 -2.11
CA SER A 173 -11.58 6.42 -3.42
C SER A 173 -12.51 7.62 -3.36
N PHE A 174 -12.51 8.42 -4.43
CA PHE A 174 -13.50 9.46 -4.66
C PHE A 174 -14.57 8.90 -5.61
N SER A 175 -15.78 8.60 -5.07
CA SER A 175 -16.82 7.96 -5.86
C SER A 175 -17.67 8.96 -6.69
N SER A 176 -17.71 10.22 -6.26
CA SER A 176 -18.41 11.29 -6.99
C SER A 176 -17.69 12.61 -6.72
N VAL A 177 -17.32 13.33 -7.77
CA VAL A 177 -16.65 14.63 -7.67
C VAL A 177 -17.36 15.65 -8.55
N LEU A 178 -17.72 16.79 -7.95
CA LEU A 178 -18.26 17.95 -8.68
C LEU A 178 -17.52 19.21 -8.21
N TYR A 179 -17.02 19.96 -9.17
CA TYR A 179 -16.36 21.24 -8.93
C TYR A 179 -17.32 22.41 -9.28
N GLN A 180 -17.29 23.46 -8.47
CA GLN A 180 -18.05 24.70 -8.66
C GLN A 180 -17.20 25.93 -8.42
#